data_836a08a01c2a5becfda4530b98d12471
#
_entry.id   836a08a01c2a5becfda4530b98d12471
#
_cell.length_a   1.000
_cell.length_b   1.000
_cell.length_c   1.000
_cell.angle_alpha   90.00
_cell.angle_beta   90.00
_cell.angle_gamma   90.00
#
_symmetry.space_group_name_H-M   'P 1'
#
loop_
_entity.id
_entity.type
_entity.pdbx_description
1 polymer ?
#
loop_
_entity_poly.entity_id
_entity_poly.type
_entity_poly.pdbx_seq_one_letter_code
_entity_poly.pdbx_strand_id
1 'polypeptide(L)'
;NGASPQEAGEAAGDAAAGAAADAGFPPGIIDTAMNSGMESFQANMDAGMPPGESMEGAMNAGMDSGSEAFGDEMPDFNTIGMDAFNEAIANGASPQEAGEAAGNAVETAATDFGMPPEMIEAGMNAAQESFNDALANGATPEEAFGSAMEAGGDAADGIMQEAGFDMDEPGPGPMDDAGSGPMGDAGPGPMGDAGPGPMG
;
A
#
# COMPACT_ATOMS: atom_id res chain seq x y z
N ASN A 1 -13.27 -30.38 -17.49
CA ASN A 1 -12.03 -30.47 -16.74
C ASN A 1 -11.77 -29.09 -16.19
N GLY A 2 -12.02 -28.85 -14.90
CA GLY A 2 -11.70 -27.60 -14.23
C GLY A 2 -10.24 -27.61 -13.79
N ALA A 3 -9.61 -26.43 -13.68
CA ALA A 3 -8.30 -26.29 -13.09
C ALA A 3 -8.33 -26.76 -11.62
N SER A 4 -7.21 -27.31 -11.13
CA SER A 4 -7.07 -27.58 -9.70
C SER A 4 -7.05 -26.25 -8.93
N PRO A 5 -7.36 -26.25 -7.61
CA PRO A 5 -7.23 -25.03 -6.80
C PRO A 5 -5.82 -24.40 -6.86
N GLN A 6 -4.79 -25.23 -6.96
CA GLN A 6 -3.42 -24.78 -7.09
C GLN A 6 -3.16 -24.08 -8.43
N GLU A 7 -3.59 -24.68 -9.55
CA GLU A 7 -3.48 -24.06 -10.88
C GLU A 7 -4.26 -22.74 -10.95
N ALA A 8 -5.41 -22.66 -10.26
CA ALA A 8 -6.18 -21.42 -10.17
C ALA A 8 -5.46 -20.35 -9.34
N GLY A 9 -4.80 -20.75 -8.24
CA GLY A 9 -3.97 -19.87 -7.41
C GLY A 9 -2.77 -19.30 -8.17
N GLU A 10 -2.02 -20.16 -8.87
CA GLU A 10 -0.89 -19.75 -9.71
C GLU A 10 -1.33 -18.75 -10.80
N ALA A 11 -2.43 -19.04 -11.51
CA ALA A 11 -2.95 -18.14 -12.55
C ALA A 11 -3.42 -16.80 -11.99
N ALA A 12 -3.99 -16.77 -10.77
CA ALA A 12 -4.39 -15.53 -10.12
C ALA A 12 -3.16 -14.70 -9.69
N GLY A 13 -2.12 -15.37 -9.16
CA GLY A 13 -0.86 -14.74 -8.82
C GLY A 13 -0.17 -14.13 -10.04
N ASP A 14 -0.04 -14.88 -11.13
CA ASP A 14 0.55 -14.39 -12.38
C ASP A 14 -0.21 -13.15 -12.92
N ALA A 15 -1.54 -13.15 -12.82
CA ALA A 15 -2.35 -12.02 -13.24
C ALA A 15 -2.13 -10.79 -12.34
N ALA A 16 -2.01 -10.99 -11.03
CA ALA A 16 -1.71 -9.93 -10.08
C ALA A 16 -0.31 -9.34 -10.30
N ALA A 17 0.70 -10.21 -10.52
CA ALA A 17 2.06 -9.79 -10.84
C ALA A 17 2.13 -8.99 -12.16
N GLY A 18 1.38 -9.41 -13.18
CA GLY A 18 1.27 -8.68 -14.43
C GLY A 18 0.66 -7.29 -14.24
N ALA A 19 -0.42 -7.20 -13.47
CA ALA A 19 -1.06 -5.93 -13.16
C ALA A 19 -0.14 -4.98 -12.36
N ALA A 20 0.62 -5.51 -11.38
CA ALA A 20 1.59 -4.74 -10.63
C ALA A 20 2.74 -4.23 -11.51
N ALA A 21 3.25 -5.09 -12.43
CA ALA A 21 4.27 -4.69 -13.39
C ALA A 21 3.76 -3.60 -14.36
N ASP A 22 2.52 -3.72 -14.84
CA ASP A 22 1.88 -2.72 -15.68
C ASP A 22 1.66 -1.39 -14.93
N ALA A 23 1.44 -1.45 -13.61
CA ALA A 23 1.36 -0.29 -12.73
C ALA A 23 2.73 0.31 -12.39
N GLY A 24 3.84 -0.33 -12.80
CA GLY A 24 5.20 0.18 -12.63
C GLY A 24 5.90 -0.22 -11.34
N PHE A 25 5.38 -1.19 -10.60
CA PHE A 25 6.07 -1.66 -9.39
C PHE A 25 7.40 -2.35 -9.70
N PRO A 26 8.44 -2.14 -8.88
CA PRO A 26 9.74 -2.79 -9.05
C PRO A 26 9.62 -4.33 -9.06
N PRO A 27 10.32 -5.04 -9.97
CA PRO A 27 10.25 -6.49 -10.07
C PRO A 27 10.58 -7.23 -8.76
N GLY A 28 11.55 -6.71 -7.97
CA GLY A 28 11.92 -7.32 -6.69
C GLY A 28 10.78 -7.34 -5.67
N ILE A 29 10.01 -6.26 -5.64
CA ILE A 29 8.83 -6.13 -4.78
C ILE A 29 7.72 -7.07 -5.22
N ILE A 30 7.47 -7.14 -6.54
CA ILE A 30 6.51 -8.09 -7.12
C ILE A 30 6.89 -9.52 -6.76
N ASP A 31 8.16 -9.90 -6.93
CA ASP A 31 8.65 -11.24 -6.61
C ASP A 31 8.49 -11.56 -5.11
N THR A 32 8.76 -10.61 -4.22
CA THR A 32 8.59 -10.77 -2.76
C THR A 32 7.13 -10.98 -2.40
N ALA A 33 6.24 -10.14 -2.91
CA ALA A 33 4.80 -10.26 -2.69
C ALA A 33 4.24 -11.60 -3.23
N MET A 34 4.65 -12.00 -4.42
CA MET A 34 4.25 -13.26 -5.05
C MET A 34 4.69 -14.47 -4.24
N ASN A 35 5.95 -14.50 -3.82
CA ASN A 35 6.49 -15.63 -3.05
C ASN A 35 5.76 -15.78 -1.71
N SER A 36 5.56 -14.67 -0.98
CA SER A 36 4.84 -14.68 0.29
C SER A 36 3.38 -15.11 0.13
N GLY A 37 2.70 -14.59 -0.88
CA GLY A 37 1.33 -14.98 -1.20
C GLY A 37 1.22 -16.47 -1.53
N MET A 38 2.12 -17.00 -2.35
CA MET A 38 2.11 -18.42 -2.75
C MET A 38 2.42 -19.34 -1.57
N GLU A 39 3.38 -18.99 -0.71
CA GLU A 39 3.67 -19.73 0.52
C GLU A 39 2.46 -19.78 1.46
N SER A 40 1.80 -18.64 1.67
CA SER A 40 0.58 -18.55 2.49
C SER A 40 -0.55 -19.38 1.91
N PHE A 41 -0.79 -19.31 0.58
CA PHE A 41 -1.79 -20.13 -0.09
C PHE A 41 -1.56 -21.61 0.15
N GLN A 42 -0.33 -22.07 -0.05
CA GLN A 42 0.04 -23.47 0.09
C GLN A 42 -0.10 -23.94 1.54
N ALA A 43 0.35 -23.14 2.50
CA ALA A 43 0.21 -23.42 3.93
C ALA A 43 -1.26 -23.55 4.35
N ASN A 44 -2.12 -22.65 3.88
CA ASN A 44 -3.56 -22.67 4.16
C ASN A 44 -4.25 -23.89 3.55
N MET A 45 -3.89 -24.24 2.30
CA MET A 45 -4.40 -25.46 1.65
C MET A 45 -3.96 -26.74 2.38
N ASP A 46 -2.70 -26.80 2.84
CA ASP A 46 -2.16 -27.93 3.60
C ASP A 46 -2.83 -28.06 4.99
N ALA A 47 -3.23 -26.93 5.58
CA ALA A 47 -4.02 -26.87 6.81
C ALA A 47 -5.50 -27.29 6.59
N GLY A 48 -5.92 -27.51 5.35
CA GLY A 48 -7.26 -27.94 5.00
C GLY A 48 -8.28 -26.81 4.88
N MET A 49 -7.82 -25.57 4.73
CA MET A 49 -8.69 -24.42 4.50
C MET A 49 -9.36 -24.51 3.11
N PRO A 50 -10.57 -23.96 2.96
CA PRO A 50 -11.21 -23.84 1.66
C PRO A 50 -10.37 -22.99 0.69
N PRO A 51 -10.36 -23.29 -0.61
CA PRO A 51 -9.54 -22.54 -1.58
C PRO A 51 -9.79 -21.03 -1.61
N GLY A 52 -11.03 -20.59 -1.34
CA GLY A 52 -11.37 -19.16 -1.26
C GLY A 52 -10.71 -18.45 -0.08
N GLU A 53 -10.77 -19.05 1.10
CA GLU A 53 -10.11 -18.51 2.31
C GLU A 53 -8.57 -18.57 2.18
N SER A 54 -8.06 -19.64 1.54
CA SER A 54 -6.62 -19.76 1.25
C SER A 54 -6.14 -18.65 0.30
N MET A 55 -6.95 -18.27 -0.69
CA MET A 55 -6.66 -17.19 -1.61
C MET A 55 -6.66 -15.82 -0.91
N GLU A 56 -7.64 -15.57 -0.04
CA GLU A 56 -7.73 -14.34 0.75
C GLU A 56 -6.50 -14.18 1.66
N GLY A 57 -6.12 -15.24 2.37
CA GLY A 57 -4.90 -15.26 3.17
C GLY A 57 -3.63 -15.03 2.34
N ALA A 58 -3.57 -15.58 1.12
CA ALA A 58 -2.46 -15.36 0.20
C ALA A 58 -2.36 -13.90 -0.27
N MET A 59 -3.49 -13.30 -0.61
CA MET A 59 -3.53 -11.87 -1.00
C MET A 59 -3.03 -10.98 0.12
N ASN A 60 -3.52 -11.18 1.34
CA ASN A 60 -3.08 -10.40 2.50
C ASN A 60 -1.58 -10.57 2.75
N ALA A 61 -1.07 -11.80 2.76
CA ALA A 61 0.37 -12.06 2.97
C ALA A 61 1.24 -11.45 1.85
N GLY A 62 0.77 -11.47 0.62
CA GLY A 62 1.45 -10.85 -0.52
C GLY A 62 1.47 -9.32 -0.40
N MET A 63 0.35 -8.71 -0.05
CA MET A 63 0.26 -7.25 0.15
C MET A 63 1.14 -6.79 1.31
N ASP A 64 1.10 -7.47 2.46
CA ASP A 64 1.91 -7.12 3.62
C ASP A 64 3.41 -7.20 3.29
N SER A 65 3.86 -8.30 2.68
CA SER A 65 5.26 -8.48 2.31
C SER A 65 5.71 -7.53 1.19
N GLY A 66 4.83 -7.22 0.25
CA GLY A 66 5.10 -6.24 -0.81
C GLY A 66 5.25 -4.83 -0.25
N SER A 67 4.39 -4.43 0.68
CA SER A 67 4.46 -3.12 1.34
C SER A 67 5.73 -2.98 2.20
N GLU A 68 6.09 -4.03 2.95
CA GLU A 68 7.32 -4.04 3.75
C GLU A 68 8.56 -3.95 2.83
N ALA A 69 8.62 -4.76 1.77
CA ALA A 69 9.72 -4.72 0.81
C ALA A 69 9.82 -3.36 0.09
N PHE A 70 8.69 -2.73 -0.23
CA PHE A 70 8.66 -1.40 -0.82
C PHE A 70 9.25 -0.36 0.12
N GLY A 71 8.86 -0.38 1.39
CA GLY A 71 9.38 0.54 2.40
C GLY A 71 10.88 0.35 2.68
N ASP A 72 11.35 -0.90 2.75
CA ASP A 72 12.75 -1.23 3.02
C ASP A 72 13.69 -0.92 1.86
N GLU A 73 13.23 -1.08 0.61
CA GLU A 73 14.03 -0.84 -0.60
C GLU A 73 13.93 0.61 -1.10
N MET A 74 12.97 1.40 -0.57
CA MET A 74 12.75 2.77 -1.03
C MET A 74 13.95 3.66 -0.71
N PRO A 75 14.51 4.37 -1.71
CA PRO A 75 15.61 5.32 -1.48
C PRO A 75 15.18 6.44 -0.52
N ASP A 76 16.09 6.89 0.32
CA ASP A 76 15.87 8.09 1.14
C ASP A 76 15.92 9.35 0.24
N PHE A 77 14.81 9.64 -0.41
CA PHE A 77 14.67 10.79 -1.30
C PHE A 77 14.97 12.11 -0.60
N ASN A 78 14.70 12.20 0.71
CA ASN A 78 15.01 13.40 1.48
C ASN A 78 16.52 13.64 1.55
N THR A 79 17.29 12.62 1.90
CA THR A 79 18.75 12.70 1.93
C THR A 79 19.32 12.97 0.53
N ILE A 80 18.84 12.29 -0.50
CA ILE A 80 19.30 12.48 -1.90
C ILE A 80 19.05 13.93 -2.35
N GLY A 81 17.85 14.44 -2.13
CA GLY A 81 17.50 15.81 -2.50
C GLY A 81 18.28 16.85 -1.70
N MET A 82 18.42 16.64 -0.38
CA MET A 82 19.14 17.57 0.49
C MET A 82 20.64 17.63 0.16
N ASP A 83 21.26 16.52 -0.16
CA ASP A 83 22.67 16.47 -0.56
C ASP A 83 22.88 17.24 -1.87
N ALA A 84 22.05 17.01 -2.88
CA ALA A 84 22.10 17.73 -4.14
C ALA A 84 21.84 19.24 -3.98
N PHE A 85 20.88 19.61 -3.13
CA PHE A 85 20.58 20.99 -2.79
C PHE A 85 21.80 21.68 -2.14
N ASN A 86 22.36 21.08 -1.11
CA ASN A 86 23.51 21.62 -0.39
C ASN A 86 24.76 21.71 -1.27
N GLU A 87 24.99 20.72 -2.13
CA GLU A 87 26.09 20.76 -3.10
C GLU A 87 25.92 21.93 -4.08
N ALA A 88 24.73 22.14 -4.62
CA ALA A 88 24.45 23.25 -5.51
C ALA A 88 24.67 24.62 -4.82
N ILE A 89 24.16 24.80 -3.59
CA ILE A 89 24.40 26.02 -2.79
C ILE A 89 25.89 26.23 -2.52
N ALA A 90 26.62 25.17 -2.15
CA ALA A 90 28.08 25.25 -1.91
C ALA A 90 28.87 25.64 -3.17
N ASN A 91 28.35 25.27 -4.35
CA ASN A 91 28.89 25.65 -5.64
C ASN A 91 28.47 27.04 -6.12
N GLY A 92 27.66 27.77 -5.33
CA GLY A 92 27.25 29.15 -5.58
C GLY A 92 25.97 29.28 -6.41
N ALA A 93 25.18 28.21 -6.53
CA ALA A 93 23.87 28.28 -7.15
C ALA A 93 22.89 29.16 -6.35
N SER A 94 21.94 29.76 -7.02
CA SER A 94 20.81 30.42 -6.36
C SER A 94 19.91 29.36 -5.67
N PRO A 95 19.09 29.74 -4.70
CA PRO A 95 18.14 28.82 -4.08
C PRO A 95 17.24 28.08 -5.06
N GLN A 96 16.81 28.75 -6.13
CA GLN A 96 16.00 28.14 -7.16
C GLN A 96 16.78 27.09 -7.97
N GLU A 97 18.01 27.41 -8.39
CA GLU A 97 18.88 26.45 -9.07
C GLU A 97 19.22 25.25 -8.18
N ALA A 98 19.38 25.47 -6.88
CA ALA A 98 19.60 24.40 -5.92
C ALA A 98 18.35 23.50 -5.76
N GLY A 99 17.15 24.10 -5.71
CA GLY A 99 15.89 23.38 -5.73
C GLY A 99 15.70 22.51 -6.99
N GLU A 100 16.04 23.06 -8.17
CA GLU A 100 16.03 22.30 -9.42
C GLU A 100 17.04 21.13 -9.40
N ALA A 101 18.23 21.34 -8.87
CA ALA A 101 19.24 20.28 -8.73
C ALA A 101 18.75 19.15 -7.81
N ALA A 102 18.14 19.52 -6.68
CA ALA A 102 17.54 18.57 -5.74
C ALA A 102 16.41 17.77 -6.40
N GLY A 103 15.50 18.46 -7.08
CA GLY A 103 14.39 17.82 -7.81
C GLY A 103 14.89 16.81 -8.84
N ASN A 104 15.87 17.19 -9.67
CA ASN A 104 16.44 16.29 -10.67
C ASN A 104 17.11 15.04 -10.03
N ALA A 105 17.75 15.19 -8.87
CA ALA A 105 18.36 14.07 -8.17
C ALA A 105 17.29 13.10 -7.62
N VAL A 106 16.22 13.64 -7.05
CA VAL A 106 15.07 12.84 -6.57
C VAL A 106 14.35 12.16 -7.73
N GLU A 107 14.07 12.87 -8.82
CA GLU A 107 13.46 12.30 -10.03
C GLU A 107 14.27 11.13 -10.59
N THR A 108 15.60 11.30 -10.65
CA THR A 108 16.50 10.23 -11.10
C THR A 108 16.40 9.02 -10.19
N ALA A 109 16.50 9.22 -8.87
CA ALA A 109 16.42 8.13 -7.91
C ALA A 109 15.05 7.42 -7.92
N ALA A 110 13.96 8.17 -8.06
CA ALA A 110 12.61 7.62 -8.15
C ALA A 110 12.42 6.81 -9.44
N THR A 111 12.96 7.29 -10.56
CA THR A 111 12.95 6.59 -11.85
C THR A 111 13.78 5.30 -11.78
N ASP A 112 14.97 5.36 -11.20
CA ASP A 112 15.87 4.21 -11.05
C ASP A 112 15.27 3.15 -10.10
N PHE A 113 14.53 3.60 -9.10
CA PHE A 113 13.77 2.72 -8.21
C PHE A 113 12.58 2.06 -8.91
N GLY A 114 12.08 2.66 -9.99
CA GLY A 114 10.95 2.15 -10.77
C GLY A 114 9.60 2.71 -10.34
N MET A 115 9.56 3.90 -9.73
CA MET A 115 8.29 4.55 -9.41
C MET A 115 7.50 4.89 -10.68
N PRO A 116 6.16 4.78 -10.64
CA PRO A 116 5.30 5.17 -11.76
C PRO A 116 5.54 6.63 -12.18
N PRO A 117 5.62 6.92 -13.48
CA PRO A 117 5.87 8.28 -13.96
C PRO A 117 4.85 9.32 -13.47
N GLU A 118 3.58 8.91 -13.36
CA GLU A 118 2.51 9.78 -12.85
C GLU A 118 2.74 10.18 -11.39
N MET A 119 3.25 9.28 -10.57
CA MET A 119 3.59 9.55 -9.18
C MET A 119 4.79 10.50 -9.07
N ILE A 120 5.83 10.28 -9.88
CA ILE A 120 7.00 11.16 -9.95
C ILE A 120 6.57 12.57 -10.38
N GLU A 121 5.75 12.68 -11.44
CA GLU A 121 5.26 13.97 -11.93
C GLU A 121 4.41 14.70 -10.89
N ALA A 122 3.50 14.01 -10.21
CA ALA A 122 2.66 14.61 -9.18
C ALA A 122 3.50 15.12 -8.01
N GLY A 123 4.42 14.31 -7.49
CA GLY A 123 5.33 14.68 -6.40
C GLY A 123 6.23 15.85 -6.77
N MET A 124 6.83 15.82 -7.95
CA MET A 124 7.70 16.90 -8.44
C MET A 124 6.97 18.22 -8.61
N ASN A 125 5.76 18.21 -9.16
CA ASN A 125 4.96 19.43 -9.35
C ASN A 125 4.57 20.03 -8.01
N ALA A 126 4.09 19.23 -7.06
CA ALA A 126 3.73 19.68 -5.72
C ALA A 126 4.95 20.23 -4.95
N ALA A 127 6.09 19.53 -5.02
CA ALA A 127 7.34 19.98 -4.41
C ALA A 127 7.80 21.33 -4.97
N GLN A 128 7.79 21.50 -6.30
CA GLN A 128 8.20 22.75 -6.95
C GLN A 128 7.29 23.91 -6.59
N GLU A 129 5.96 23.71 -6.56
CA GLU A 129 5.00 24.74 -6.17
C GLU A 129 5.22 25.15 -4.71
N SER A 130 5.31 24.19 -3.79
CA SER A 130 5.55 24.43 -2.37
C SER A 130 6.89 25.16 -2.12
N PHE A 131 7.95 24.76 -2.82
CA PHE A 131 9.27 25.41 -2.73
C PHE A 131 9.20 26.89 -3.11
N ASN A 132 8.60 27.19 -4.26
CA ASN A 132 8.48 28.55 -4.77
C ASN A 132 7.60 29.42 -3.86
N ASP A 133 6.50 28.87 -3.36
CA ASP A 133 5.59 29.56 -2.43
C ASP A 133 6.26 29.86 -1.10
N ALA A 134 7.02 28.91 -0.55
CA ALA A 134 7.77 29.12 0.69
C ALA A 134 8.80 30.25 0.54
N LEU A 135 9.58 30.24 -0.55
CA LEU A 135 10.56 31.31 -0.85
C LEU A 135 9.86 32.66 -1.03
N ALA A 136 8.72 32.71 -1.74
CA ALA A 136 7.95 33.94 -1.95
C ALA A 136 7.39 34.50 -0.64
N ASN A 137 7.10 33.64 0.33
CA ASN A 137 6.64 34.02 1.68
C ASN A 137 7.79 34.33 2.64
N GLY A 138 9.04 34.26 2.19
CA GLY A 138 10.22 34.67 2.96
C GLY A 138 10.85 33.58 3.80
N ALA A 139 10.55 32.32 3.53
CA ALA A 139 11.23 31.18 4.14
C ALA A 139 12.71 31.14 3.72
N THR A 140 13.55 30.57 4.57
CA THR A 140 14.93 30.26 4.18
C THR A 140 14.93 29.15 3.11
N PRO A 141 16.00 29.04 2.31
CA PRO A 141 16.09 27.99 1.30
C PRO A 141 15.94 26.57 1.88
N GLU A 142 16.49 26.32 3.08
CA GLU A 142 16.37 25.04 3.77
C GLU A 142 14.93 24.77 4.23
N GLU A 143 14.23 25.79 4.76
CA GLU A 143 12.81 25.67 5.13
C GLU A 143 11.93 25.44 3.91
N ALA A 144 12.20 26.14 2.80
CA ALA A 144 11.48 25.95 1.55
C ALA A 144 11.70 24.52 0.99
N PHE A 145 12.91 23.98 1.09
CA PHE A 145 13.21 22.61 0.69
C PHE A 145 12.43 21.59 1.56
N GLY A 146 12.39 21.80 2.89
CA GLY A 146 11.61 20.94 3.78
C GLY A 146 10.14 20.89 3.40
N SER A 147 9.52 22.06 3.16
CA SER A 147 8.13 22.16 2.71
C SER A 147 7.89 21.50 1.35
N ALA A 148 8.86 21.58 0.45
CA ALA A 148 8.79 20.93 -0.86
C ALA A 148 8.79 19.42 -0.75
N MET A 149 9.65 18.85 0.10
CA MET A 149 9.73 17.40 0.31
C MET A 149 8.45 16.84 0.92
N GLU A 150 7.86 17.56 1.89
CA GLU A 150 6.57 17.20 2.48
C GLU A 150 5.45 17.21 1.43
N ALA A 151 5.30 18.30 0.68
CA ALA A 151 4.28 18.42 -0.34
C ALA A 151 4.44 17.39 -1.47
N GLY A 152 5.68 17.09 -1.86
CA GLY A 152 5.96 16.06 -2.87
C GLY A 152 5.61 14.66 -2.40
N GLY A 153 5.91 14.33 -1.15
CA GLY A 153 5.53 13.06 -0.52
C GLY A 153 4.01 12.90 -0.46
N ASP A 154 3.31 13.90 0.08
CA ASP A 154 1.84 13.88 0.19
C ASP A 154 1.16 13.68 -1.18
N ALA A 155 1.68 14.31 -2.22
CA ALA A 155 1.13 14.17 -3.57
C ALA A 155 1.38 12.76 -4.16
N ALA A 156 2.55 12.17 -3.91
CA ALA A 156 2.86 10.81 -4.33
C ALA A 156 1.98 9.79 -3.58
N ASP A 157 1.80 9.96 -2.27
CA ASP A 157 0.92 9.13 -1.44
C ASP A 157 -0.53 9.21 -1.88
N GLY A 158 -1.00 10.39 -2.29
CA GLY A 158 -2.34 10.58 -2.84
C GLY A 158 -2.59 9.74 -4.08
N ILE A 159 -1.63 9.61 -4.99
CA ILE A 159 -1.72 8.74 -6.17
C ILE A 159 -1.80 7.26 -5.76
N MET A 160 -1.03 6.84 -4.76
CA MET A 160 -1.09 5.46 -4.23
C MET A 160 -2.45 5.14 -3.64
N GLN A 161 -3.02 6.05 -2.85
CA GLN A 161 -4.36 5.89 -2.26
C GLN A 161 -5.45 5.80 -3.34
N GLU A 162 -5.39 6.62 -4.39
CA GLU A 162 -6.31 6.54 -5.52
C GLU A 162 -6.19 5.20 -6.27
N ALA A 163 -5.00 4.62 -6.31
CA ALA A 163 -4.76 3.28 -6.86
C ALA A 163 -5.19 2.14 -5.92
N GLY A 164 -5.65 2.45 -4.70
CA GLY A 164 -6.13 1.48 -3.71
C GLY A 164 -5.04 0.92 -2.80
N PHE A 165 -3.87 1.55 -2.77
CA PHE A 165 -2.79 1.23 -1.84
C PHE A 165 -2.82 2.23 -0.68
N ASP A 166 -3.34 1.82 0.47
CA ASP A 166 -3.33 2.63 1.70
C ASP A 166 -2.18 2.17 2.59
N MET A 167 -1.11 2.96 2.62
CA MET A 167 0.10 2.67 3.41
C MET A 167 -0.10 2.94 4.91
N ASP A 168 -1.15 3.68 5.28
CA ASP A 168 -1.45 4.05 6.66
C ASP A 168 -2.47 3.09 7.33
N GLU A 169 -3.21 2.29 6.57
CA GLU A 169 -4.03 1.25 7.18
C GLU A 169 -3.17 0.02 7.48
N PRO A 170 -3.04 -0.39 8.75
CA PRO A 170 -2.57 -1.73 9.03
C PRO A 170 -3.50 -2.67 8.28
N GLY A 171 -2.93 -3.49 7.37
CA GLY A 171 -3.69 -4.44 6.56
C GLY A 171 -4.75 -5.11 7.41
N PRO A 172 -5.89 -5.56 6.86
CA PRO A 172 -7.01 -6.07 7.64
C PRO A 172 -6.47 -7.05 8.67
N GLY A 173 -6.46 -6.58 9.93
CA GLY A 173 -5.96 -7.38 11.05
C GLY A 173 -6.62 -8.74 11.00
N PRO A 174 -6.02 -9.78 11.61
CA PRO A 174 -6.61 -11.11 11.61
C PRO A 174 -8.08 -10.93 11.95
N MET A 175 -8.96 -11.36 11.05
CA MET A 175 -10.40 -11.28 11.29
C MET A 175 -10.64 -11.95 12.65
N ASP A 176 -10.89 -11.13 13.66
CA ASP A 176 -11.36 -11.65 14.94
C ASP A 176 -12.49 -12.61 14.59
N ASP A 177 -12.34 -13.85 15.03
CA ASP A 177 -13.31 -14.94 14.89
C ASP A 177 -14.69 -14.44 15.37
N ALA A 178 -15.33 -13.63 14.51
CA ALA A 178 -16.65 -13.07 14.72
C ALA A 178 -17.68 -14.09 14.26
N GLY A 179 -17.82 -15.16 15.04
CA GLY A 179 -18.82 -16.11 14.65
C GLY A 179 -19.14 -17.25 15.60
N SER A 180 -18.56 -17.33 16.79
CA SER A 180 -19.14 -18.14 17.84
C SER A 180 -20.14 -17.31 18.66
N GLY A 181 -21.12 -16.71 18.00
CA GLY A 181 -22.32 -16.28 18.70
C GLY A 181 -22.89 -17.50 19.41
N PRO A 182 -23.21 -17.42 20.73
CA PRO A 182 -23.80 -18.55 21.41
C PRO A 182 -25.08 -18.92 20.67
N MET A 183 -25.13 -20.18 20.17
CA MET A 183 -26.39 -20.77 19.72
C MET A 183 -27.40 -20.56 20.85
N GLY A 184 -28.36 -19.67 20.59
CA GLY A 184 -29.46 -19.46 21.51
C GLY A 184 -30.12 -20.79 21.77
N ASP A 185 -29.99 -21.24 23.02
CA ASP A 185 -30.70 -22.38 23.57
C ASP A 185 -32.20 -22.12 23.32
N ALA A 186 -32.75 -22.81 22.32
CA ALA A 186 -34.18 -22.82 22.05
C ALA A 186 -34.82 -23.62 23.22
N GLY A 187 -35.03 -22.96 24.33
CA GLY A 187 -35.79 -23.47 25.42
C GLY A 187 -37.19 -23.92 24.94
N PRO A 188 -37.68 -25.06 25.43
CA PRO A 188 -39.01 -25.54 25.07
C PRO A 188 -40.07 -24.51 25.51
N GLY A 189 -40.84 -23.98 24.56
CA GLY A 189 -41.97 -23.10 24.83
C GLY A 189 -42.97 -23.74 25.79
N PRO A 190 -43.63 -22.94 26.66
CA PRO A 190 -44.58 -23.46 27.60
C PRO A 190 -45.80 -24.06 26.85
N MET A 191 -46.09 -25.33 27.12
CA MET A 191 -47.32 -25.99 26.70
C MET A 191 -48.51 -25.20 27.26
N GLY A 192 -49.30 -24.63 26.37
CA GLY A 192 -50.57 -24.03 26.74
C GLY A 192 -51.53 -25.07 27.35
N ASP A 193 -51.88 -24.83 28.58
CA ASP A 193 -52.89 -25.56 29.32
C ASP A 193 -54.26 -25.32 28.69
N ALA A 194 -54.81 -26.38 28.07
CA ALA A 194 -56.16 -26.35 27.49
C ALA A 194 -57.18 -26.56 28.64
N GLY A 195 -57.64 -25.46 29.23
CA GLY A 195 -58.75 -25.48 30.18
C GLY A 195 -60.04 -26.01 29.56
N PRO A 196 -60.83 -26.79 30.33
CA PRO A 196 -62.11 -27.35 29.89
C PRO A 196 -63.17 -26.24 29.78
N GLY A 197 -63.81 -26.16 28.61
CA GLY A 197 -64.95 -25.28 28.36
C GLY A 197 -66.20 -25.67 29.18
N PRO A 198 -67.03 -24.69 29.59
CA PRO A 198 -68.25 -24.97 30.30
C PRO A 198 -69.34 -25.56 29.42
N MET A 199 -69.98 -26.63 29.88
CA MET A 199 -71.25 -27.12 29.37
C MET A 199 -72.37 -26.20 29.84
N GLY A 200 -73.26 -25.84 28.88
CA GLY A 200 -74.52 -25.20 29.11
C GLY A 200 -75.39 -25.31 27.84
#